data_001235dc176367bd4533460299496563
#
_entry.id   001235dc176367bd4533460299496563
#
_cell.length_a   1.000
_cell.length_b   1.000
_cell.length_c   1.000
_cell.angle_alpha   90.00
_cell.angle_beta   90.00
_cell.angle_gamma   90.00
#
_symmetry.space_group_name_H-M   'P 1'
#
loop_
_entity.id
_entity.type
_entity.pdbx_description
1 polymer ?
#
loop_
_entity_poly.entity_id
_entity_poly.type
_entity_poly.pdbx_seq_one_letter_code
_entity_poly.pdbx_strand_id
1 'polypeptide(L)'
;MTRPLFATLLLLLGLSPCLVAQTAIHGTRLEGKWQAKTEDAIRHIMVRSDSSAQFGDQVARWRVVGDSLWLTLGDGVWQVYGMRITPEKLTLSGGDLEKPVTLHRVGPPTTRADTVTIPPPPPPTERAWD
;
A
#
# COMPACT_ATOMS: atom_id res chain seq x y z
N MET A 1 35.30 27.70 30.93
CA MET A 1 34.21 28.08 31.36
C MET A 1 32.99 27.85 30.63
N THR A 2 32.81 28.23 29.56
CA THR A 2 31.62 28.15 28.84
C THR A 2 31.49 27.00 27.94
N ARG A 3 32.49 26.23 27.92
CA ARG A 3 32.48 25.14 27.04
C ARG A 3 31.37 24.21 27.18
N PRO A 4 30.97 23.85 28.30
CA PRO A 4 29.93 22.83 28.47
C PRO A 4 28.67 23.16 27.77
N LEU A 5 28.46 24.38 27.49
CA LEU A 5 27.28 24.78 26.87
C LEU A 5 27.11 24.15 25.53
N PHE A 6 28.19 24.04 24.86
CA PHE A 6 28.14 23.55 23.55
C PHE A 6 27.71 22.15 23.50
N ALA A 7 28.16 21.40 24.39
CA ALA A 7 27.84 20.01 24.43
C ALA A 7 26.36 19.80 24.48
N THR A 8 25.73 20.61 25.25
CA THR A 8 24.29 20.44 25.37
C THR A 8 23.59 20.59 24.08
N LEU A 9 24.04 21.47 23.28
CA LEU A 9 23.38 21.70 22.04
C LEU A 9 23.40 20.51 21.17
N LEU A 10 24.49 19.83 21.22
CA LEU A 10 24.63 18.68 20.39
C LEU A 10 23.62 17.63 20.69
N LEU A 11 23.30 17.49 21.92
CA LEU A 11 22.37 16.49 22.32
C LEU A 11 21.03 16.69 21.69
N LEU A 12 20.64 17.90 21.57
CA LEU A 12 19.35 18.19 21.02
C LEU A 12 19.23 17.70 19.61
N LEU A 13 20.30 17.81 18.92
CA LEU A 13 20.27 17.40 17.54
C LEU A 13 20.04 15.92 17.38
N GLY A 14 20.55 15.18 18.29
CA GLY A 14 20.43 13.75 18.17
C GLY A 14 19.03 13.25 18.26
N LEU A 15 18.18 13.98 18.90
CA LEU A 15 16.82 13.52 19.07
C LEU A 15 15.99 13.61 17.81
N SER A 16 16.19 14.65 17.09
CA SER A 16 15.40 14.89 15.91
C SER A 16 15.49 13.78 14.88
N PRO A 17 16.64 13.30 14.57
CA PRO A 17 16.75 12.26 13.56
C PRO A 17 15.95 11.02 13.88
N CYS A 18 15.83 10.70 15.13
CA CYS A 18 15.09 9.52 15.53
C CYS A 18 13.63 9.63 15.18
N LEU A 19 13.08 10.78 15.36
CA LEU A 19 11.67 10.99 15.06
C LEU A 19 11.43 10.85 13.58
N VAL A 20 12.32 11.38 12.81
CA VAL A 20 12.18 11.33 11.38
C VAL A 20 12.20 9.89 10.89
N ALA A 21 13.07 9.09 11.45
CA ALA A 21 13.15 7.70 11.06
C ALA A 21 11.86 6.96 11.33
N GLN A 22 11.27 7.21 12.47
CA GLN A 22 10.04 6.56 12.81
C GLN A 22 8.93 6.95 11.87
N THR A 23 8.89 8.21 11.51
CA THR A 23 7.88 8.68 10.59
C THR A 23 8.04 8.00 9.24
N ALA A 24 9.26 7.82 8.80
CA ALA A 24 9.49 7.18 7.53
C ALA A 24 8.99 5.74 7.53
N ILE A 25 9.16 5.03 8.61
CA ILE A 25 8.68 3.68 8.70
C ILE A 25 7.18 3.63 8.61
N HIS A 26 6.52 4.53 9.32
CA HIS A 26 5.08 4.57 9.30
C HIS A 26 4.54 5.09 7.98
N GLY A 27 5.37 5.74 7.20
CA GLY A 27 4.92 6.29 5.94
C GLY A 27 4.85 5.28 4.82
N THR A 28 5.30 4.04 5.06
CA THR A 28 5.23 3.02 4.02
C THR A 28 3.83 2.44 4.00
N ARG A 29 2.99 3.00 3.18
CA ARG A 29 1.60 2.61 3.09
C ARG A 29 1.24 2.21 1.70
N LEU A 30 0.24 1.35 1.59
CA LEU A 30 -0.23 0.92 0.30
C LEU A 30 -1.08 1.98 -0.39
N GLU A 31 -1.76 2.82 0.36
CA GLU A 31 -2.60 3.84 -0.26
C GLU A 31 -1.77 4.77 -1.13
N GLY A 32 -2.25 4.98 -2.33
CA GLY A 32 -1.54 5.82 -3.28
C GLY A 32 -1.91 5.49 -4.69
N LYS A 33 -1.28 6.19 -5.61
CA LYS A 33 -1.44 5.93 -7.03
C LYS A 33 -0.17 5.24 -7.50
N TRP A 34 -0.32 4.07 -8.10
CA TRP A 34 0.77 3.23 -8.52
C TRP A 34 0.73 3.02 -10.01
N GLN A 35 1.89 2.84 -10.60
CA GLN A 35 2.01 2.68 -12.04
C GLN A 35 2.86 1.47 -12.35
N ALA A 36 2.37 0.63 -13.25
CA ALA A 36 3.12 -0.49 -13.76
C ALA A 36 3.36 -0.26 -15.23
N LYS A 37 4.60 -0.41 -15.66
CA LYS A 37 4.94 -0.29 -17.06
C LYS A 37 5.19 -1.66 -17.64
N THR A 38 4.53 -1.94 -18.76
CA THR A 38 4.82 -3.13 -19.52
C THR A 38 5.30 -2.68 -20.87
N GLU A 39 5.69 -3.62 -21.70
CA GLU A 39 6.19 -3.27 -23.03
C GLU A 39 5.11 -2.59 -23.86
N ASP A 40 3.89 -2.96 -23.63
CA ASP A 40 2.78 -2.47 -24.45
C ASP A 40 1.99 -1.35 -23.84
N ALA A 41 2.07 -1.13 -22.56
CA ALA A 41 1.15 -0.21 -21.93
C ALA A 41 1.64 0.27 -20.56
N ILE A 42 1.05 1.35 -20.10
CA ILE A 42 1.25 1.85 -18.77
C ILE A 42 -0.08 1.66 -18.06
N ARG A 43 -0.06 0.97 -16.93
CA ARG A 43 -1.26 0.73 -16.19
C ARG A 43 -1.19 1.43 -14.84
N HIS A 44 -2.30 1.97 -14.41
CA HIS A 44 -2.38 2.66 -13.15
C HIS A 44 -3.28 1.89 -12.20
N ILE A 45 -2.88 1.87 -10.94
CA ILE A 45 -3.67 1.27 -9.89
C ILE A 45 -3.80 2.29 -8.79
N MET A 46 -5.03 2.53 -8.35
CA MET A 46 -5.31 3.47 -7.30
C MET A 46 -5.72 2.69 -6.07
N VAL A 47 -5.05 2.93 -4.94
CA VAL A 47 -5.40 2.27 -3.69
C VAL A 47 -5.77 3.37 -2.70
N ARG A 48 -7.00 3.33 -2.21
CA ARG A 48 -7.55 4.39 -1.36
C ARG A 48 -7.76 3.90 0.05
N SER A 49 -7.80 4.84 0.97
CA SER A 49 -7.97 4.51 2.38
C SER A 49 -9.38 4.06 2.73
N ASP A 50 -10.33 4.20 1.82
CA ASP A 50 -11.69 3.75 2.06
C ASP A 50 -11.90 2.29 1.69
N SER A 51 -10.82 1.54 1.53
CA SER A 51 -10.82 0.12 1.16
C SER A 51 -11.07 -0.13 -0.31
N SER A 52 -11.16 0.91 -1.13
CA SER A 52 -11.35 0.69 -2.56
C SER A 52 -10.02 0.72 -3.28
N ALA A 53 -9.91 -0.08 -4.30
CA ALA A 53 -8.80 -0.06 -5.23
C ALA A 53 -9.38 -0.03 -6.62
N GLN A 54 -8.71 0.68 -7.51
CA GLN A 54 -9.24 0.82 -8.86
C GLN A 54 -8.12 0.60 -9.86
N PHE A 55 -8.36 -0.25 -10.83
CA PHE A 55 -7.40 -0.48 -11.89
C PHE A 55 -8.18 -0.59 -13.19
N GLY A 56 -7.91 0.37 -14.08
CA GLY A 56 -8.71 0.49 -15.29
C GLY A 56 -10.13 0.84 -14.92
N ASP A 57 -11.07 0.10 -15.47
CA ASP A 57 -12.47 0.30 -15.17
C ASP A 57 -12.96 -0.53 -14.02
N GLN A 58 -12.09 -1.33 -13.44
CA GLN A 58 -12.52 -2.23 -12.38
C GLN A 58 -12.25 -1.63 -11.01
N VAL A 59 -13.18 -1.88 -10.10
CA VAL A 59 -13.06 -1.45 -8.72
C VAL A 59 -13.05 -2.67 -7.85
N ALA A 60 -12.15 -2.71 -6.91
CA ALA A 60 -12.00 -3.83 -5.99
C ALA A 60 -12.03 -3.33 -4.56
N ARG A 61 -12.26 -4.23 -3.63
CA ARG A 61 -12.06 -3.97 -2.23
C ARG A 61 -10.72 -4.61 -1.84
N TRP A 62 -9.92 -3.93 -1.05
CA TRP A 62 -8.62 -4.43 -0.68
C TRP A 62 -8.43 -4.45 0.83
N ARG A 63 -7.55 -5.30 1.27
CA ARG A 63 -7.07 -5.25 2.64
C ARG A 63 -5.71 -5.93 2.69
N VAL A 64 -4.96 -5.66 3.75
CA VAL A 64 -3.64 -6.23 3.95
C VAL A 64 -3.69 -7.14 5.15
N VAL A 65 -3.18 -8.35 4.98
CA VAL A 65 -3.10 -9.32 6.05
C VAL A 65 -1.65 -9.78 6.09
N GLY A 66 -0.91 -9.35 7.10
CA GLY A 66 0.52 -9.64 7.17
C GLY A 66 1.24 -8.99 6.00
N ASP A 67 1.94 -9.78 5.23
CA ASP A 67 2.63 -9.28 4.04
C ASP A 67 1.91 -9.71 2.78
N SER A 68 0.60 -9.88 2.86
CA SER A 68 -0.22 -10.25 1.72
C SER A 68 -1.24 -9.16 1.43
N LEU A 69 -1.51 -8.97 0.16
CA LEU A 69 -2.55 -8.06 -0.30
C LEU A 69 -3.72 -8.90 -0.78
N TRP A 70 -4.89 -8.62 -0.25
CA TRP A 70 -6.10 -9.34 -0.59
C TRP A 70 -7.01 -8.42 -1.37
N LEU A 71 -7.47 -8.89 -2.53
CA LEU A 71 -8.36 -8.11 -3.39
C LEU A 71 -9.60 -8.92 -3.73
N THR A 72 -10.74 -8.27 -3.78
CA THR A 72 -11.95 -8.92 -4.27
C THR A 72 -12.70 -7.98 -5.18
N LEU A 73 -13.25 -8.54 -6.23
CA LEU A 73 -14.08 -7.79 -7.16
C LEU A 73 -15.56 -7.94 -6.85
N GLY A 74 -15.89 -8.56 -5.73
CA GLY A 74 -17.27 -8.74 -5.35
C GLY A 74 -17.85 -10.06 -5.81
N ASP A 75 -16.98 -10.97 -6.23
CA ASP A 75 -17.40 -12.26 -6.72
C ASP A 75 -17.38 -13.34 -5.65
N GLY A 76 -17.26 -12.96 -4.40
CA GLY A 76 -17.33 -13.90 -3.29
C GLY A 76 -16.03 -14.54 -2.91
N VAL A 77 -14.94 -14.14 -3.51
CA VAL A 77 -13.63 -14.71 -3.18
C VAL A 77 -12.60 -13.61 -3.06
N TRP A 78 -11.55 -13.89 -2.29
CA TRP A 78 -10.39 -13.03 -2.19
C TRP A 78 -9.29 -13.57 -3.08
N GLN A 79 -8.69 -12.68 -3.86
CA GLN A 79 -7.45 -12.98 -4.56
C GLN A 79 -6.34 -12.54 -3.65
N VAL A 80 -5.36 -13.39 -3.40
CA VAL A 80 -4.31 -13.11 -2.44
C VAL A 80 -2.97 -13.03 -3.15
N TYR A 81 -2.26 -11.95 -2.92
CA TYR A 81 -0.95 -11.72 -3.52
C TYR A 81 0.08 -11.52 -2.43
N GLY A 82 1.28 -12.04 -2.64
CA GLY A 82 2.40 -11.68 -1.80
C GLY A 82 2.76 -10.23 -2.08
N MET A 83 3.18 -9.50 -1.06
CA MET A 83 3.42 -8.08 -1.21
C MET A 83 4.73 -7.67 -0.57
N ARG A 84 5.49 -6.88 -1.31
CA ARG A 84 6.68 -6.26 -0.79
C ARG A 84 6.56 -4.79 -1.08
N ILE A 85 6.63 -3.94 -0.07
CA ILE A 85 6.38 -2.53 -0.26
C ILE A 85 7.51 -1.69 0.31
N THR A 86 7.92 -0.69 -0.46
CA THR A 86 8.82 0.36 -0.01
C THR A 86 8.11 1.67 -0.29
N PRO A 87 8.62 2.81 0.15
CA PRO A 87 7.93 4.06 -0.13
C PRO A 87 7.72 4.34 -1.61
N GLU A 88 8.56 3.80 -2.47
CA GLU A 88 8.47 4.09 -3.89
C GLU A 88 8.04 2.92 -4.74
N LYS A 89 8.12 1.70 -4.25
CA LYS A 89 7.86 0.52 -5.05
C LYS A 89 6.95 -0.47 -4.35
N LEU A 90 6.16 -1.15 -5.13
CA LEU A 90 5.29 -2.21 -4.66
C LEU A 90 5.49 -3.39 -5.56
N THR A 91 5.86 -4.54 -5.02
CA THR A 91 6.00 -5.75 -5.79
C THR A 91 4.94 -6.74 -5.35
N LEU A 92 4.17 -7.22 -6.30
CA LEU A 92 3.13 -8.21 -6.06
C LEU A 92 3.53 -9.52 -6.72
N SER A 93 3.21 -10.63 -6.06
CA SER A 93 3.54 -11.94 -6.59
C SER A 93 2.47 -12.94 -6.21
N GLY A 94 2.39 -14.02 -6.95
CA GLY A 94 1.42 -15.07 -6.65
C GLY A 94 0.05 -14.73 -7.19
N GLY A 95 -0.98 -15.32 -6.58
CA GLY A 95 -2.33 -15.13 -7.08
C GLY A 95 -2.46 -15.63 -8.50
N ASP A 96 -2.99 -14.79 -9.37
CA ASP A 96 -3.13 -15.12 -10.77
C ASP A 96 -1.99 -14.57 -11.62
N LEU A 97 -0.91 -14.11 -10.97
CA LEU A 97 0.22 -13.54 -11.69
C LEU A 97 1.20 -14.63 -12.07
N GLU A 98 1.63 -14.63 -13.31
CA GLU A 98 2.59 -15.61 -13.77
C GLU A 98 3.98 -15.31 -13.25
N LYS A 99 4.26 -14.05 -13.01
CA LYS A 99 5.54 -13.63 -12.45
C LYS A 99 5.33 -12.35 -11.68
N PRO A 100 6.26 -11.99 -10.80
CA PRO A 100 6.08 -10.80 -9.99
C PRO A 100 5.94 -9.54 -10.81
N VAL A 101 5.15 -8.62 -10.32
CA VAL A 101 4.90 -7.34 -10.98
C VAL A 101 5.36 -6.25 -10.04
N THR A 102 6.13 -5.30 -10.55
CA THR A 102 6.60 -4.18 -9.76
C THR A 102 5.89 -2.92 -10.21
N LEU A 103 5.36 -2.19 -9.24
CA LEU A 103 4.70 -0.93 -9.51
C LEU A 103 5.46 0.18 -8.83
N HIS A 104 5.37 1.37 -9.38
CA HIS A 104 6.04 2.54 -8.82
C HIS A 104 5.01 3.54 -8.34
N ARG A 105 5.27 4.15 -7.21
CA ARG A 105 4.35 5.14 -6.67
C ARG A 105 4.49 6.43 -7.46
N VAL A 106 3.37 6.95 -7.94
CA VAL A 106 3.40 8.16 -8.74
C VAL A 106 2.60 9.30 -8.12
N GLY A 107 1.94 9.06 -7.02
CA GLY A 107 1.24 10.14 -6.35
C GLY A 107 0.35 9.66 -5.23
N PRO A 108 -0.36 10.60 -4.61
CA PRO A 108 -1.29 10.25 -3.55
C PRO A 108 -2.57 9.69 -4.14
N PRO A 109 -3.39 9.04 -3.30
CA PRO A 109 -4.66 8.51 -3.80
C PRO A 109 -5.63 9.65 -4.07
N THR A 110 -6.51 9.44 -5.04
CA THR A 110 -7.59 10.39 -5.31
C THR A 110 -8.85 9.92 -4.60
N THR A 111 -9.78 10.85 -4.44
CA THR A 111 -11.05 10.53 -3.81
C THR A 111 -11.89 9.69 -4.75
N ARG A 112 -12.57 8.71 -4.19
CA ARG A 112 -13.45 7.86 -4.98
C ARG A 112 -14.70 8.66 -5.36
N ALA A 113 -15.13 8.53 -6.60
CA ALA A 113 -16.34 9.20 -7.05
C ALA A 113 -17.55 8.56 -6.37
N ASP A 114 -18.57 9.35 -6.11
CA ASP A 114 -19.76 8.86 -5.45
C ASP A 114 -20.47 7.76 -6.23
N THR A 115 -20.33 7.78 -7.53
CA THR A 115 -20.99 6.79 -8.37
C THR A 115 -20.25 5.46 -8.39
N VAL A 116 -19.06 5.41 -7.82
CA VAL A 116 -18.28 4.19 -7.82
C VAL A 116 -18.53 3.44 -6.53
N THR A 117 -19.01 2.23 -6.63
CA THR A 117 -19.37 1.41 -5.48
C THR A 117 -18.23 0.48 -5.13
N ILE A 118 -17.95 0.33 -3.86
CA ILE A 118 -16.93 -0.58 -3.39
C ILE A 118 -17.55 -1.98 -3.32
N PRO A 119 -16.95 -2.98 -3.94
CA PRO A 119 -17.51 -4.32 -3.88
C PRO A 119 -17.60 -4.83 -2.45
N PRO A 120 -18.58 -5.65 -2.14
CA PRO A 120 -18.69 -6.19 -0.78
C PRO A 120 -17.59 -7.21 -0.51
N PRO A 121 -17.19 -7.37 0.72
CA PRO A 121 -16.21 -8.41 1.04
C PRO A 121 -16.84 -9.78 0.90
N PRO A 122 -16.04 -10.79 0.61
CA PRO A 122 -16.58 -12.15 0.60
C PRO A 122 -17.08 -12.52 1.98
N PRO A 123 -18.07 -13.38 2.05
CA PRO A 123 -18.57 -13.81 3.37
C PRO A 123 -17.50 -14.60 4.09
N PRO A 124 -17.51 -14.60 5.40
CA PRO A 124 -16.54 -15.40 6.15
C PRO A 124 -16.72 -16.85 5.76
N THR A 125 -15.59 -17.54 5.57
CA THR A 125 -15.68 -18.92 5.21
C THR A 125 -15.78 -19.73 6.43
N GLU A 126 -16.86 -20.33 6.62
CA GLU A 126 -17.03 -21.16 7.75
C GLU A 126 -16.19 -22.32 7.70
N ARG A 127 -15.78 -22.68 6.53
CA ARG A 127 -14.94 -23.81 6.39
C ARG A 127 -13.54 -23.58 6.74
N ALA A 128 -13.18 -22.35 6.97
CA ALA A 128 -11.81 -22.01 7.25
C ALA A 128 -11.27 -22.75 8.45
N TRP A 129 -12.14 -23.15 9.35
CA TRP A 129 -11.66 -23.85 10.51
C TRP A 129 -12.21 -25.26 10.59
N ASP A 130 -12.62 -25.76 9.57
CA ASP A 130 -13.08 -27.13 9.53
C ASP A 130 -11.92 -28.13 9.39
#